data_a5d487f4abb6bcbc6a2b700ee8a5e412
#
_entry.id   a5d487f4abb6bcbc6a2b700ee8a5e412
#
_cell.length_a   1.000
_cell.length_b   1.000
_cell.length_c   1.000
_cell.angle_alpha   90.00
_cell.angle_beta   90.00
_cell.angle_gamma   90.00
#
_symmetry.space_group_name_H-M   'P 1'
#
loop_
_entity.id
_entity.type
_entity.pdbx_description
1 polymer ?
#
loop_
_entity_poly.entity_id
_entity_poly.type
_entity_poly.pdbx_seq_one_letter_code
_entity_poly.pdbx_strand_id
1 'polypeptide(L)'
;MTYIQDRIRQAREAKGFTQSDMGSRIGQPQSSISRIERGGDLRLSTLLEMARILDLEPMFIPKHLVPAVQALIEHAEDPGHSGLSAQSSSPLVGGVPEDAED
;
A
#
# COMPACT_ATOMS: atom_id res chain seq x y z
N MET A 1 4.22 -9.90 -14.36
CA MET A 1 3.59 -9.79 -13.12
C MET A 1 3.76 -8.44 -12.52
N THR A 2 2.72 -7.85 -12.06
CA THR A 2 2.74 -6.45 -11.76
C THR A 2 2.16 -6.19 -10.39
N TYR A 3 2.93 -6.52 -9.39
CA TYR A 3 2.46 -6.42 -8.04
C TYR A 3 2.08 -5.01 -7.65
N ILE A 4 2.85 -4.00 -8.10
CA ILE A 4 2.59 -2.63 -7.72
C ILE A 4 1.26 -2.16 -8.28
N GLN A 5 1.02 -2.43 -9.56
CA GLN A 5 -0.22 -2.00 -10.19
C GLN A 5 -1.43 -2.72 -9.61
N ASP A 6 -1.28 -4.01 -9.28
CA ASP A 6 -2.34 -4.74 -8.62
C ASP A 6 -2.63 -4.17 -7.23
N ARG A 7 -1.59 -3.83 -6.50
CA ARG A 7 -1.77 -3.26 -5.16
C ARG A 7 -2.48 -1.91 -5.22
N ILE A 8 -2.15 -1.10 -6.22
CA ILE A 8 -2.82 0.17 -6.42
C ILE A 8 -4.32 -0.04 -6.67
N ARG A 9 -4.65 -0.99 -7.54
CA ARG A 9 -6.05 -1.25 -7.84
C ARG A 9 -6.79 -1.74 -6.60
N GLN A 10 -6.21 -2.68 -5.87
CA GLN A 10 -6.83 -3.21 -4.67
C GLN A 10 -7.08 -2.12 -3.64
N ALA A 11 -6.11 -1.25 -3.42
CA ALA A 11 -6.25 -0.18 -2.45
C ALA A 11 -7.30 0.83 -2.90
N ARG A 12 -7.35 1.11 -4.21
CA ARG A 12 -8.36 2.01 -4.75
C ARG A 12 -9.76 1.46 -4.50
N GLU A 13 -9.95 0.19 -4.81
CA GLU A 13 -11.25 -0.45 -4.63
C GLU A 13 -11.64 -0.50 -3.15
N ALA A 14 -10.67 -0.75 -2.29
CA ALA A 14 -10.93 -0.80 -0.86
C ALA A 14 -11.39 0.54 -0.32
N LYS A 15 -10.94 1.64 -0.93
CA LYS A 15 -11.38 2.96 -0.52
C LYS A 15 -12.66 3.40 -1.23
N GLY A 16 -13.18 2.57 -2.13
CA GLY A 16 -14.41 2.91 -2.82
C GLY A 16 -14.24 3.92 -3.94
N PHE A 17 -13.02 4.14 -4.42
CA PHE A 17 -12.79 5.07 -5.51
C PHE A 17 -12.95 4.37 -6.84
N THR A 18 -13.61 5.02 -7.80
CA THR A 18 -13.59 4.54 -9.18
C THR A 18 -12.27 4.98 -9.82
N GLN A 19 -12.00 4.46 -11.02
CA GLN A 19 -10.84 4.93 -11.76
C GLN A 19 -10.96 6.41 -12.08
N SER A 20 -12.16 6.87 -12.36
CA SER A 20 -12.42 8.30 -12.58
C SER A 20 -12.13 9.12 -11.33
N ASP A 21 -12.54 8.62 -10.18
CA ASP A 21 -12.26 9.32 -8.92
C ASP A 21 -10.77 9.48 -8.72
N MET A 22 -10.03 8.40 -8.91
CA MET A 22 -8.59 8.45 -8.75
C MET A 22 -7.96 9.44 -9.74
N GLY A 23 -8.41 9.37 -10.99
CA GLY A 23 -7.90 10.28 -12.02
C GLY A 23 -8.13 11.73 -11.64
N SER A 24 -9.31 12.05 -11.16
CA SER A 24 -9.62 13.42 -10.75
C SER A 24 -8.69 13.89 -9.64
N ARG A 25 -8.35 13.00 -8.73
CA ARG A 25 -7.53 13.38 -7.59
C ARG A 25 -6.09 13.67 -7.96
N ILE A 26 -5.60 13.04 -9.03
CA ILE A 26 -4.20 13.23 -9.42
C ILE A 26 -4.07 13.97 -10.76
N GLY A 27 -5.18 14.49 -11.29
CA GLY A 27 -5.12 15.26 -12.52
C GLY A 27 -4.85 14.45 -13.76
N GLN A 28 -5.32 13.20 -13.80
CA GLN A 28 -5.11 12.30 -14.93
C GLN A 28 -6.45 11.79 -15.42
N PRO A 29 -6.60 11.51 -16.72
CA PRO A 29 -7.85 10.94 -17.21
C PRO A 29 -8.03 9.49 -16.72
N GLN A 30 -9.29 9.06 -16.70
CA GLN A 30 -9.60 7.71 -16.27
C GLN A 30 -8.85 6.67 -17.12
N SER A 31 -8.66 6.93 -18.40
CA SER A 31 -7.95 6.00 -19.27
C SER A 31 -6.51 5.78 -18.83
N SER A 32 -5.87 6.80 -18.26
CA SER A 32 -4.51 6.64 -17.73
C SER A 32 -4.50 5.71 -16.53
N ILE A 33 -5.48 5.86 -15.64
CA ILE A 33 -5.58 5.00 -14.47
C ILE A 33 -5.82 3.55 -14.92
N SER A 34 -6.73 3.38 -15.87
CA SER A 34 -7.02 2.05 -16.40
C SER A 34 -5.77 1.40 -16.97
N ARG A 35 -4.99 2.16 -17.75
CA ARG A 35 -3.77 1.64 -18.36
C ARG A 35 -2.75 1.25 -17.31
N ILE A 36 -2.58 2.09 -16.30
CA ILE A 36 -1.64 1.79 -15.21
C ILE A 36 -2.05 0.51 -14.50
N GLU A 37 -3.34 0.37 -14.20
CA GLU A 37 -3.80 -0.80 -13.44
C GLU A 37 -3.70 -2.09 -14.24
N ARG A 38 -3.63 -1.98 -15.57
CA ARG A 38 -3.41 -3.15 -16.42
C ARG A 38 -1.94 -3.46 -16.65
N GLY A 39 -1.05 -2.76 -15.95
CA GLY A 39 0.38 -3.03 -16.04
C GLY A 39 1.14 -2.08 -16.92
N GLY A 40 0.55 -0.96 -17.32
CA GLY A 40 1.26 0.03 -18.12
C GLY A 40 2.31 0.76 -17.32
N ASP A 41 3.16 1.49 -18.04
CA ASP A 41 4.22 2.26 -17.41
C ASP A 41 3.64 3.28 -16.45
N LEU A 42 4.42 3.55 -15.40
CA LEU A 42 3.97 4.39 -14.33
C LEU A 42 5.13 5.29 -13.91
N ARG A 43 4.94 6.58 -14.00
CA ARG A 43 5.95 7.52 -13.55
C ARG A 43 6.07 7.45 -12.03
N LEU A 44 7.29 7.60 -11.56
CA LEU A 44 7.52 7.57 -10.11
C LEU A 44 6.71 8.64 -9.41
N SER A 45 6.66 9.84 -9.97
CA SER A 45 5.90 10.92 -9.34
C SER A 45 4.42 10.56 -9.24
N THR A 46 3.88 9.93 -10.28
CA THR A 46 2.49 9.50 -10.26
C THR A 46 2.26 8.42 -9.22
N LEU A 47 3.20 7.47 -9.12
CA LEU A 47 3.10 6.42 -8.11
C LEU A 47 3.07 7.01 -6.72
N LEU A 48 3.96 7.94 -6.43
CA LEU A 48 4.02 8.54 -5.10
C LEU A 48 2.74 9.30 -4.77
N GLU A 49 2.16 9.96 -5.77
CA GLU A 49 0.92 10.69 -5.55
C GLU A 49 -0.25 9.74 -5.29
N MET A 50 -0.35 8.68 -6.08
CA MET A 50 -1.40 7.70 -5.88
C MET A 50 -1.25 7.02 -4.52
N ALA A 51 -0.02 6.70 -4.14
CA ALA A 51 0.23 6.07 -2.85
C ALA A 51 -0.23 6.95 -1.70
N ARG A 52 0.06 8.25 -1.80
CA ARG A 52 -0.35 9.19 -0.77
C ARG A 52 -1.87 9.22 -0.61
N ILE A 53 -2.57 9.23 -1.73
CA ILE A 53 -4.04 9.26 -1.71
C ILE A 53 -4.61 7.96 -1.15
N LEU A 54 -3.93 6.85 -1.43
CA LEU A 54 -4.39 5.53 -1.00
C LEU A 54 -3.85 5.10 0.35
N ASP A 55 -3.13 5.98 1.03
CA ASP A 55 -2.51 5.67 2.33
C ASP A 55 -1.55 4.50 2.24
N LEU A 56 -0.79 4.46 1.16
CA LEU A 56 0.23 3.44 0.96
C LEU A 56 1.60 4.06 1.06
N GLU A 57 2.53 3.29 1.55
CA GLU A 57 3.93 3.72 1.64
C GLU A 57 4.75 2.85 0.70
N PRO A 58 5.26 3.39 -0.42
CA PRO A 58 6.13 2.61 -1.29
C PRO A 58 7.47 2.38 -0.62
N MET A 59 7.97 1.16 -0.71
CA MET A 59 9.29 0.88 -0.15
C MET A 59 9.92 -0.28 -0.90
N PHE A 60 11.24 -0.32 -0.84
CA PHE A 60 11.99 -1.42 -1.45
C PHE A 60 12.34 -2.41 -0.35
N ILE A 61 12.05 -3.66 -0.60
CA ILE A 61 12.26 -4.71 0.38
C ILE A 61 13.22 -5.73 -0.20
N PRO A 62 14.25 -6.16 0.55
CA PRO A 62 15.12 -7.24 0.06
C PRO A 62 14.28 -8.44 -0.33
N LYS A 63 14.65 -9.06 -1.44
CA LYS A 63 13.83 -10.13 -2.00
C LYS A 63 13.55 -11.24 -1.01
N HIS A 64 14.53 -11.60 -0.21
CA HIS A 64 14.35 -12.73 0.70
C HIS A 64 13.33 -12.44 1.80
N LEU A 65 13.00 -11.17 2.03
CA LEU A 65 12.00 -10.81 3.03
C LEU A 65 10.59 -10.68 2.47
N VAL A 66 10.45 -10.74 1.16
CA VAL A 66 9.15 -10.52 0.53
C VAL A 66 8.08 -11.49 1.04
N PRO A 67 8.35 -12.82 1.14
CA PRO A 67 7.30 -13.70 1.64
C PRO A 67 6.82 -13.35 3.04
N ALA A 68 7.74 -12.94 3.91
CA ALA A 68 7.34 -12.55 5.26
C ALA A 68 6.50 -11.29 5.26
N VAL A 69 6.87 -10.31 4.44
CA VAL A 69 6.11 -9.08 4.36
C VAL A 69 4.72 -9.34 3.78
N GLN A 70 4.64 -10.18 2.75
CA GLN A 70 3.34 -10.53 2.18
C GLN A 70 2.45 -11.21 3.21
N ALA A 71 3.01 -12.09 4.02
CA ALA A 71 2.24 -12.74 5.07
C ALA A 71 1.71 -11.74 6.07
N LEU A 72 2.54 -10.75 6.43
CA LEU A 72 2.10 -9.71 7.35
C LEU A 72 0.95 -8.90 6.77
N ILE A 73 1.03 -8.57 5.51
CA ILE A 73 -0.03 -7.81 4.86
C ILE A 73 -1.32 -8.60 4.82
N GLU A 74 -1.24 -9.88 4.47
CA GLU A 74 -2.42 -10.73 4.41
C GLU A 74 -3.06 -10.88 5.78
N HIS A 75 -2.25 -11.03 6.81
CA HIS A 75 -2.78 -11.11 8.16
C HIS A 75 -3.43 -9.80 8.59
N ALA A 76 -2.83 -8.69 8.26
CA ALA A 76 -3.37 -7.41 8.65
C ALA A 76 -4.72 -7.14 8.00
N GLU A 77 -4.94 -7.70 6.81
CA GLU A 77 -6.19 -7.49 6.10
C GLU A 77 -7.26 -8.52 6.48
N ASP A 78 -6.90 -9.50 7.28
CA ASP A 78 -7.84 -10.49 7.76
C ASP A 78 -8.69 -9.86 8.86
N PRO A 79 -9.99 -9.83 8.72
CA PRO A 79 -10.83 -9.22 9.75
C PRO A 79 -10.66 -9.82 11.14
N GLY A 80 -10.29 -11.07 11.21
CA GLY A 80 -10.10 -11.70 12.50
C GLY A 80 -8.87 -11.25 13.22
N HIS A 81 -7.95 -10.55 12.54
CA HIS A 81 -6.72 -10.10 13.13
C HIS A 81 -6.65 -8.61 13.35
N SER A 82 -7.69 -7.89 12.99
CA SER A 82 -7.59 -6.44 13.05
C SER A 82 -7.39 -5.94 14.48
N GLY A 83 -7.98 -6.58 15.41
CA GLY A 83 -7.80 -6.16 16.78
C GLY A 83 -6.41 -6.39 17.30
N LEU A 84 -5.78 -7.42 16.86
CA LEU A 84 -4.43 -7.69 17.26
C LEU A 84 -3.48 -6.68 16.71
N SER A 85 -3.71 -6.28 15.49
CA SER A 85 -2.85 -5.29 14.90
C SER A 85 -2.85 -4.01 15.67
N ALA A 86 -3.99 -3.63 16.12
CA ALA A 86 -4.10 -2.39 16.85
C ALA A 86 -3.31 -2.43 18.11
N GLN A 87 -3.24 -3.56 18.75
CA GLN A 87 -2.52 -3.60 19.96
C GLN A 87 -1.07 -3.63 19.78
N SER A 88 -0.64 -4.32 18.79
CA SER A 88 0.76 -4.52 18.67
C SER A 88 1.49 -3.26 18.44
N SER A 89 0.82 -2.34 17.97
CA SER A 89 1.53 -1.15 17.75
C SER A 89 2.06 -0.62 18.97
N SER A 90 1.65 -1.05 19.94
CA SER A 90 2.16 -0.54 21.01
C SER A 90 3.34 -1.11 21.30
N PRO A 91 3.63 -1.72 21.26
CA PRO A 91 4.78 -1.85 21.89
C PRO A 91 5.87 -2.04 21.17
N LEU A 92 5.74 -2.15 20.73
CA LEU A 92 6.76 -2.26 20.41
C LEU A 92 7.43 -1.40 20.30
N VAL A 93 7.10 -1.19 20.26
CA VAL A 93 7.64 -0.49 20.31
C VAL A 93 8.15 -0.01 21.03
N GLY A 94 8.00 0.01 21.27
CA GLY A 94 8.48 0.45 22.05
C GLY A 94 9.31 0.28 22.27
N GLY A 95 9.40 0.00 22.18
CA GLY A 95 10.19 -0.01 22.46
C GLY A 95 11.03 -0.01 22.25
N VAL A 96 11.12 -0.16 22.09
CA VAL A 96 11.88 -0.04 22.03
C VAL A 96 12.68 0.29 22.21
N PRO A 97 12.75 0.36 22.37
CA PRO A 97 13.43 0.73 22.56
C PRO A 97 14.15 1.01 22.65
N GLU A 98 13.90 1.01 22.70
CA GLU A 98 14.42 1.40 22.83
C GLU A 98 15.17 1.60 22.83
N ASP A 99 14.98 1.36 22.81
CA ASP A 99 15.59 1.60 22.88
C ASP A 99 16.34 1.75 22.75
N ALA A 100 16.24 1.59 22.69
CA ALA A 100 16.85 1.82 22.64
C ALA A 100 17.68 2.22 22.59
N GLU A 101 17.51 2.34 22.81
CA GLU A 101 18.10 2.84 22.88
C GLU A 101 18.86 3.18 22.97
N ASP A 102 18.83 3.18 23.10
CA ASP A 102 19.39 3.47 23.30
C ASP A 102 19.90 3.68 23.38
#